data_92a478e8403d6fbc1c7070bbc8dbee1a
#
_entry.id   92a478e8403d6fbc1c7070bbc8dbee1a
#
_cell.length_a   1.000
_cell.length_b   1.000
_cell.length_c   1.000
_cell.angle_alpha   90.00
_cell.angle_beta   90.00
_cell.angle_gamma   90.00
#
_symmetry.space_group_name_H-M   'P 1'
#
loop_
_entity.id
_entity.type
_entity.pdbx_description
1 polymer ?
#
loop_
_entity_poly.entity_id
_entity_poly.type
_entity_poly.pdbx_seq_one_letter_code
_entity_poly.pdbx_strand_id
1 'polypeptide(L)'
;MLVNKQLIEEQNSSLLASHKRNFEFVAEGINNLSDVLNKLVAFQIAIPSWALGTGGTRFGRFSGSGEPRSLEEKIEDVGLLHALNQSSGAISLHIPWDIPSDAAAIKALAAQHGLKFDAVNSNTFQDQPTQEHSYKFGSLQHVDKEIRKQAIDHNIEVIKQGVALGSKALTVWLADGSCFPGQLNFRGAWQRTYESLQEIYAALPDDWKVFVEYKAFEPNFYSMSVGDWGQSYLYASKLGPKAYTLVDLGHHLPNANIEQIVSLLMMENKLAGFHFNDSKYGDDDLTVGSINPYQLFLIFNELVEGMDAKGMNHATDLGWMIDASHNVKDPLEDLLQSIEAIMTAYAQALLVDTKALKVAQEINDVVAAQEILQTAYRTDVRPIVAEARRIAGGAIKPITLFREQQVRKQLVKARGEKTTATGL
;
A
#
# COMPACT_ATOMS: atom_id res chain seq x y z
N MET A 1 3.93 -25.01 3.11
CA MET A 1 3.97 -23.70 3.81
C MET A 1 4.75 -23.87 5.10
N LEU A 2 5.71 -22.97 5.41
CA LEU A 2 6.60 -23.05 6.59
C LEU A 2 5.86 -22.82 7.92
N VAL A 3 4.74 -22.10 7.89
CA VAL A 3 3.80 -21.99 9.00
C VAL A 3 2.45 -22.50 8.51
N ASN A 4 1.89 -23.48 9.21
CA ASN A 4 0.62 -24.08 8.87
C ASN A 4 -0.44 -23.79 9.98
N LYS A 5 -1.68 -24.13 9.70
CA LYS A 5 -2.80 -23.90 10.61
C LYS A 5 -2.59 -24.55 12.00
N GLN A 6 -1.99 -25.73 12.06
CA GLN A 6 -1.75 -26.43 13.33
C GLN A 6 -0.80 -25.62 14.24
N LEU A 7 0.32 -25.10 13.70
CA LEU A 7 1.27 -24.28 14.46
C LEU A 7 0.63 -22.98 14.98
N ILE A 8 -0.26 -22.39 14.19
CA ILE A 8 -1.03 -21.20 14.59
C ILE A 8 -1.98 -21.56 15.76
N GLU A 9 -2.71 -22.66 15.64
CA GLU A 9 -3.63 -23.14 16.69
C GLU A 9 -2.90 -23.50 17.98
N GLU A 10 -1.72 -24.12 17.90
CA GLU A 10 -0.86 -24.44 19.05
C GLU A 10 -0.40 -23.16 19.77
N GLN A 11 0.09 -22.16 19.03
CA GLN A 11 0.45 -20.86 19.63
C GLN A 11 -0.77 -20.19 20.27
N ASN A 12 -1.86 -20.09 19.52
CA ASN A 12 -3.08 -19.44 19.99
C ASN A 12 -3.59 -20.12 21.28
N SER A 13 -3.58 -21.44 21.35
CA SER A 13 -4.00 -22.20 22.54
C SER A 13 -3.11 -21.87 23.74
N SER A 14 -1.80 -21.79 23.54
CA SER A 14 -0.83 -21.46 24.61
C SER A 14 -1.01 -20.03 25.17
N LEU A 15 -1.44 -19.09 24.32
CA LEU A 15 -1.59 -17.69 24.66
C LEU A 15 -3.03 -17.31 25.08
N LEU A 16 -4.01 -18.21 24.87
CA LEU A 16 -5.44 -17.89 24.95
C LEU A 16 -5.85 -17.27 26.28
N ALA A 17 -5.40 -17.83 27.41
CA ALA A 17 -5.79 -17.33 28.73
C ALA A 17 -5.28 -15.92 29.03
N SER A 18 -4.07 -15.59 28.62
CA SER A 18 -3.50 -14.25 28.77
C SER A 18 -4.11 -13.25 27.78
N HIS A 19 -4.29 -13.68 26.55
CA HIS A 19 -4.93 -12.87 25.50
C HIS A 19 -6.36 -12.50 25.91
N LYS A 20 -7.17 -13.47 26.35
CA LYS A 20 -8.56 -13.24 26.75
C LYS A 20 -8.68 -12.20 27.88
N ARG A 21 -7.83 -12.28 28.92
CA ARG A 21 -7.83 -11.25 29.99
C ARG A 21 -7.53 -9.86 29.46
N ASN A 22 -6.54 -9.72 28.59
CA ASN A 22 -6.18 -8.41 28.02
C ASN A 22 -7.26 -7.88 27.08
N PHE A 23 -7.85 -8.76 26.28
CA PHE A 23 -8.97 -8.42 25.39
C PHE A 23 -10.21 -7.97 26.19
N GLU A 24 -10.65 -8.74 27.18
CA GLU A 24 -11.80 -8.41 28.00
C GLU A 24 -11.64 -7.07 28.70
N PHE A 25 -10.44 -6.78 29.23
CA PHE A 25 -10.14 -5.50 29.88
C PHE A 25 -10.33 -4.30 28.94
N VAL A 26 -9.84 -4.39 27.69
CA VAL A 26 -10.00 -3.29 26.73
C VAL A 26 -11.42 -3.25 26.17
N ALA A 27 -12.01 -4.39 25.94
CA ALA A 27 -13.35 -4.54 25.36
C ALA A 27 -14.46 -3.96 26.24
N GLU A 28 -14.29 -3.96 27.57
CA GLU A 28 -15.30 -3.47 28.54
C GLU A 28 -15.70 -2.01 28.29
N GLY A 29 -14.79 -1.18 27.71
CA GLY A 29 -15.06 0.23 27.38
C GLY A 29 -15.60 0.49 25.97
N ILE A 30 -15.83 -0.55 25.15
CA ILE A 30 -16.16 -0.39 23.71
C ILE A 30 -17.62 -0.78 23.43
N ASN A 31 -18.46 0.20 23.15
CA ASN A 31 -19.91 -0.02 22.94
C ASN A 31 -20.24 -0.76 21.63
N ASN A 32 -19.42 -0.63 20.58
CA ASN A 32 -19.65 -1.20 19.25
C ASN A 32 -18.62 -2.27 18.88
N LEU A 33 -18.10 -3.00 19.85
CA LEU A 33 -17.01 -3.98 19.70
C LEU A 33 -17.21 -4.96 18.54
N SER A 34 -18.42 -5.47 18.37
CA SER A 34 -18.72 -6.44 17.29
C SER A 34 -18.52 -5.82 15.91
N ASP A 35 -18.92 -4.57 15.70
CA ASP A 35 -18.73 -3.86 14.45
C ASP A 35 -17.24 -3.58 14.18
N VAL A 36 -16.50 -3.14 15.21
CA VAL A 36 -15.06 -2.94 15.15
C VAL A 36 -14.33 -4.23 14.75
N LEU A 37 -14.65 -5.36 15.40
CA LEU A 37 -14.04 -6.65 15.07
C LEU A 37 -14.38 -7.08 13.63
N ASN A 38 -15.62 -6.93 13.19
CA ASN A 38 -16.04 -7.27 11.83
C ASN A 38 -15.30 -6.43 10.77
N LYS A 39 -15.17 -5.12 11.00
CA LYS A 39 -14.41 -4.21 10.12
C LYS A 39 -12.95 -4.60 10.07
N LEU A 40 -12.31 -4.92 11.20
CA LEU A 40 -10.92 -5.36 11.26
C LEU A 40 -10.70 -6.72 10.56
N VAL A 41 -11.58 -7.69 10.74
CA VAL A 41 -11.51 -9.00 10.06
C VAL A 41 -11.65 -8.86 8.56
N ALA A 42 -12.50 -7.94 8.10
CA ALA A 42 -12.73 -7.70 6.67
C ALA A 42 -11.61 -6.91 5.99
N PHE A 43 -10.78 -6.17 6.75
CA PHE A 43 -9.77 -5.28 6.20
C PHE A 43 -8.59 -6.07 5.63
N GLN A 44 -8.25 -5.80 4.36
CA GLN A 44 -7.18 -6.50 3.66
C GLN A 44 -6.19 -5.49 3.07
N ILE A 45 -4.91 -5.79 3.23
CA ILE A 45 -3.78 -4.98 2.80
C ILE A 45 -3.07 -5.73 1.66
N ALA A 46 -2.68 -5.04 0.61
CA ALA A 46 -1.86 -5.59 -0.44
C ALA A 46 -0.37 -5.49 -0.09
N ILE A 47 0.37 -6.54 -0.37
CA ILE A 47 1.82 -6.60 -0.20
C ILE A 47 2.47 -6.35 -1.56
N PRO A 48 3.39 -5.38 -1.68
CA PRO A 48 4.10 -5.15 -2.92
C PRO A 48 5.15 -6.25 -3.16
N SER A 49 5.19 -6.75 -4.37
CA SER A 49 6.12 -7.81 -4.76
C SER A 49 7.60 -7.40 -4.64
N TRP A 50 7.86 -6.10 -4.67
CA TRP A 50 9.21 -5.52 -4.58
C TRP A 50 9.69 -5.27 -3.15
N ALA A 51 8.84 -5.39 -2.15
CA ALA A 51 9.23 -5.24 -0.74
C ALA A 51 9.64 -6.57 -0.06
N LEU A 52 9.77 -7.66 -0.80
CA LEU A 52 10.09 -8.98 -0.24
C LEU A 52 11.60 -9.27 -0.14
N GLY A 53 12.42 -8.35 -0.66
CA GLY A 53 13.88 -8.38 -0.57
C GLY A 53 14.45 -7.12 0.09
N THR A 54 15.77 -7.06 0.19
CA THR A 54 16.49 -5.90 0.70
C THR A 54 16.69 -4.84 -0.37
N GLY A 55 16.34 -3.61 -0.06
CA GLY A 55 16.42 -2.48 -0.97
C GLY A 55 15.14 -2.26 -1.77
N GLY A 56 14.82 -1.03 -2.01
CA GLY A 56 13.71 -0.57 -2.83
C GLY A 56 14.18 -0.07 -4.20
N THR A 57 13.27 0.51 -4.94
CA THR A 57 13.50 1.00 -6.31
C THR A 57 14.60 2.07 -6.42
N ARG A 58 14.94 2.79 -5.36
CA ARG A 58 15.92 3.89 -5.35
C ARG A 58 17.05 3.75 -4.34
N PHE A 59 17.03 2.72 -3.50
CA PHE A 59 18.08 2.51 -2.49
C PHE A 59 19.18 1.58 -3.00
N GLY A 60 20.38 1.72 -2.39
CA GLY A 60 21.45 0.75 -2.58
C GLY A 60 21.04 -0.64 -2.09
N ARG A 61 21.44 -1.65 -2.85
CA ARG A 61 21.07 -3.05 -2.58
C ARG A 61 22.19 -3.76 -1.85
N PHE A 62 21.78 -4.60 -0.92
CA PHE A 62 22.65 -5.54 -0.23
C PHE A 62 22.10 -6.95 -0.48
N SER A 63 23.00 -7.94 -0.66
CA SER A 63 22.55 -9.32 -0.77
C SER A 63 21.87 -9.76 0.52
N GLY A 64 20.63 -10.21 0.40
CA GLY A 64 19.90 -10.86 1.48
C GLY A 64 20.14 -12.37 1.50
N SER A 65 19.56 -13.02 2.48
CA SER A 65 19.58 -14.47 2.60
C SER A 65 18.16 -15.01 2.55
N GLY A 66 17.90 -15.93 1.62
CA GLY A 66 16.59 -16.55 1.47
C GLY A 66 15.51 -15.64 0.87
N GLU A 67 15.91 -14.60 0.14
CA GLU A 67 14.96 -13.74 -0.59
C GLU A 67 14.34 -14.50 -1.77
N PRO A 68 13.11 -14.15 -2.21
CA PRO A 68 12.44 -14.81 -3.31
C PRO A 68 13.14 -14.52 -4.64
N ARG A 69 13.32 -15.56 -5.47
CA ARG A 69 14.05 -15.52 -6.75
C ARG A 69 13.13 -15.51 -7.97
N SER A 70 11.84 -15.76 -7.75
CA SER A 70 10.82 -15.82 -8.80
C SER A 70 9.49 -15.27 -8.30
N LEU A 71 8.56 -15.04 -9.22
CA LEU A 71 7.20 -14.60 -8.87
C LEU A 71 6.47 -15.63 -8.00
N GLU A 72 6.69 -16.92 -8.26
CA GLU A 72 6.12 -18.00 -7.45
C GLU A 72 6.60 -17.91 -5.98
N GLU A 73 7.92 -17.76 -5.78
CA GLU A 73 8.49 -17.60 -4.43
C GLU A 73 7.99 -16.31 -3.75
N LYS A 74 7.73 -15.23 -4.50
CA LYS A 74 7.11 -14.00 -3.98
C LYS A 74 5.68 -14.27 -3.48
N ILE A 75 4.89 -15.00 -4.25
CA ILE A 75 3.52 -15.39 -3.87
C ILE A 75 3.54 -16.30 -2.63
N GLU A 76 4.48 -17.22 -2.54
CA GLU A 76 4.66 -18.09 -1.36
C GLU A 76 4.99 -17.26 -0.11
N ASP A 77 5.85 -16.25 -0.22
CA ASP A 77 6.21 -15.36 0.90
C ASP A 77 5.02 -14.50 1.35
N VAL A 78 4.26 -13.92 0.41
CA VAL A 78 3.01 -13.19 0.75
C VAL A 78 1.98 -14.14 1.35
N GLY A 79 1.85 -15.37 0.82
CA GLY A 79 1.00 -16.41 1.39
C GLY A 79 1.39 -16.79 2.82
N LEU A 80 2.68 -16.82 3.12
CA LEU A 80 3.18 -17.03 4.48
C LEU A 80 2.80 -15.87 5.42
N LEU A 81 2.96 -14.61 4.96
CA LEU A 81 2.52 -13.44 5.71
C LEU A 81 1.02 -13.50 5.97
N HIS A 82 0.22 -13.80 4.93
CA HIS A 82 -1.23 -13.91 5.05
C HIS A 82 -1.65 -15.01 6.03
N ALA A 83 -1.02 -16.17 5.97
CA ALA A 83 -1.29 -17.25 6.94
C ALA A 83 -1.08 -16.80 8.39
N LEU A 84 -0.05 -16.00 8.65
CA LEU A 84 0.27 -15.49 10.00
C LEU A 84 -0.71 -14.42 10.48
N ASN A 85 -1.13 -13.49 9.62
CA ASN A 85 -1.84 -12.28 10.04
C ASN A 85 -3.30 -12.19 9.56
N GLN A 86 -3.69 -12.90 8.52
CA GLN A 86 -5.02 -12.91 7.89
C GLN A 86 -5.52 -11.54 7.38
N SER A 87 -4.64 -10.52 7.34
CA SER A 87 -4.96 -9.16 6.90
C SER A 87 -4.17 -8.74 5.66
N SER A 88 -3.36 -9.66 5.07
CA SER A 88 -2.56 -9.41 3.85
C SER A 88 -2.98 -10.32 2.70
N GLY A 89 -4.28 -10.31 2.36
CA GLY A 89 -4.89 -11.18 1.37
C GLY A 89 -4.70 -10.75 -0.09
N ALA A 90 -3.77 -9.85 -0.39
CA ALA A 90 -3.51 -9.40 -1.74
C ALA A 90 -2.01 -9.19 -1.99
N ILE A 91 -1.61 -9.33 -3.27
CA ILE A 91 -0.28 -9.00 -3.77
C ILE A 91 -0.40 -7.99 -4.91
N SER A 92 0.45 -6.97 -4.89
CA SER A 92 0.60 -5.98 -5.97
C SER A 92 1.85 -6.29 -6.78
N LEU A 93 1.76 -6.32 -8.10
CA LEU A 93 2.86 -6.64 -8.99
C LEU A 93 3.38 -5.41 -9.71
N HIS A 94 4.66 -5.44 -10.07
CA HIS A 94 5.31 -4.40 -10.85
C HIS A 94 5.78 -4.96 -12.20
N ILE A 95 5.27 -4.44 -13.29
CA ILE A 95 5.60 -4.90 -14.63
C ILE A 95 6.62 -3.92 -15.26
N PRO A 96 7.77 -4.40 -15.79
CA PRO A 96 8.03 -5.76 -16.30
C PRO A 96 8.73 -6.72 -15.32
N TRP A 97 8.91 -6.35 -14.06
CA TRP A 97 9.67 -7.22 -13.12
C TRP A 97 8.96 -8.55 -12.82
N ASP A 98 7.64 -8.54 -12.81
CA ASP A 98 6.80 -9.66 -12.38
C ASP A 98 5.91 -10.20 -13.52
N ILE A 99 6.43 -10.25 -14.75
CA ILE A 99 5.67 -10.82 -15.87
C ILE A 99 5.47 -12.33 -15.64
N PRO A 100 4.22 -12.80 -15.51
CA PRO A 100 3.98 -14.22 -15.33
C PRO A 100 4.30 -14.99 -16.62
N SER A 101 5.03 -16.10 -16.49
CA SER A 101 5.24 -17.03 -17.62
C SER A 101 3.95 -17.73 -18.02
N ASP A 102 3.07 -18.01 -17.06
CA ASP A 102 1.73 -18.54 -17.20
C ASP A 102 0.81 -17.88 -16.18
N ALA A 103 0.00 -16.91 -16.63
CA ALA A 103 -0.89 -16.14 -15.77
C ALA A 103 -1.96 -17.03 -15.08
N ALA A 104 -2.41 -18.11 -15.72
CA ALA A 104 -3.38 -19.02 -15.13
C ALA A 104 -2.76 -19.82 -13.98
N ALA A 105 -1.54 -20.32 -14.16
CA ALA A 105 -0.80 -21.03 -13.12
C ALA A 105 -0.49 -20.11 -11.92
N ILE A 106 -0.03 -18.90 -12.19
CA ILE A 106 0.26 -17.87 -11.15
C ILE A 106 -1.01 -17.50 -10.38
N LYS A 107 -2.12 -17.29 -11.06
CA LYS A 107 -3.42 -17.02 -10.43
C LYS A 107 -3.89 -18.19 -9.55
N ALA A 108 -3.72 -19.43 -10.03
CA ALA A 108 -4.07 -20.62 -9.26
C ALA A 108 -3.19 -20.75 -8.00
N LEU A 109 -1.88 -20.47 -8.11
CA LEU A 109 -0.96 -20.47 -6.96
C LEU A 109 -1.36 -19.43 -5.92
N ALA A 110 -1.64 -18.20 -6.34
CA ALA A 110 -2.10 -17.14 -5.46
C ALA A 110 -3.39 -17.56 -4.70
N ALA A 111 -4.36 -18.12 -5.43
CA ALA A 111 -5.61 -18.61 -4.84
C ALA A 111 -5.41 -19.73 -3.80
N GLN A 112 -4.42 -20.62 -3.98
CA GLN A 112 -4.07 -21.65 -2.98
C GLN A 112 -3.60 -21.05 -1.66
N HIS A 113 -3.03 -19.84 -1.70
CA HIS A 113 -2.60 -19.08 -0.53
C HIS A 113 -3.66 -18.09 -0.01
N GLY A 114 -4.85 -18.07 -0.60
CA GLY A 114 -5.91 -17.11 -0.24
C GLY A 114 -5.67 -15.69 -0.74
N LEU A 115 -4.77 -15.51 -1.71
CA LEU A 115 -4.37 -14.20 -2.22
C LEU A 115 -5.13 -13.81 -3.49
N LYS A 116 -5.36 -12.51 -3.63
CA LYS A 116 -5.83 -11.84 -4.85
C LYS A 116 -4.73 -10.94 -5.40
N PHE A 117 -4.87 -10.53 -6.67
CA PHE A 117 -4.02 -9.50 -7.25
C PHE A 117 -4.68 -8.14 -7.04
N ASP A 118 -3.91 -7.21 -6.44
CA ASP A 118 -4.27 -5.80 -6.31
C ASP A 118 -3.93 -5.03 -7.59
N ALA A 119 -3.84 -3.69 -7.53
CA ALA A 119 -3.41 -2.89 -8.66
C ALA A 119 -2.07 -3.38 -9.23
N VAL A 120 -1.97 -3.41 -10.56
CA VAL A 120 -0.69 -3.63 -11.23
C VAL A 120 -0.01 -2.30 -11.48
N ASN A 121 1.32 -2.27 -11.33
CA ASN A 121 2.11 -1.05 -11.45
C ASN A 121 2.92 -1.06 -12.75
N SER A 122 2.88 0.04 -13.49
CA SER A 122 3.70 0.23 -14.69
C SER A 122 5.07 0.82 -14.36
N ASN A 123 6.05 0.55 -15.21
CA ASN A 123 7.40 1.06 -15.07
C ASN A 123 7.82 1.87 -16.30
N THR A 124 7.62 3.17 -16.23
CA THR A 124 8.07 4.14 -17.23
C THR A 124 9.04 5.17 -16.64
N PHE A 125 9.50 4.96 -15.42
CA PHE A 125 10.39 5.88 -14.70
C PHE A 125 11.87 5.53 -14.81
N GLN A 126 12.21 4.39 -15.41
CA GLN A 126 13.59 3.99 -15.71
C GLN A 126 13.65 3.21 -17.01
N ASP A 127 14.84 3.19 -17.61
CA ASP A 127 15.08 2.41 -18.81
C ASP A 127 15.13 0.91 -18.49
N GLN A 128 14.52 0.11 -19.34
CA GLN A 128 14.59 -1.36 -19.29
C GLN A 128 15.65 -1.87 -20.29
N PRO A 129 16.32 -3.00 -20.02
CA PRO A 129 17.41 -3.51 -20.86
C PRO A 129 17.04 -3.73 -22.34
N THR A 130 15.77 -3.99 -22.63
CA THR A 130 15.27 -4.33 -23.97
C THR A 130 14.45 -3.22 -24.63
N GLN A 131 14.26 -2.07 -23.98
CA GLN A 131 13.49 -0.98 -24.58
C GLN A 131 14.28 -0.25 -25.66
N GLU A 132 13.59 0.26 -26.67
CA GLU A 132 14.18 0.94 -27.81
C GLU A 132 14.60 2.37 -27.49
N HIS A 133 13.77 3.09 -26.74
CA HIS A 133 13.94 4.51 -26.46
C HIS A 133 14.12 4.77 -24.96
N SER A 134 15.03 5.68 -24.62
CA SER A 134 15.29 6.07 -23.23
C SER A 134 14.26 7.06 -22.69
N TYR A 135 13.86 6.85 -21.44
CA TYR A 135 13.00 7.78 -20.68
C TYR A 135 13.78 8.87 -19.93
N LYS A 136 15.06 9.05 -20.23
CA LYS A 136 15.92 10.03 -19.56
C LYS A 136 15.32 11.44 -19.45
N PHE A 137 14.55 11.86 -20.45
CA PHE A 137 13.89 13.17 -20.49
C PHE A 137 12.37 13.09 -20.28
N GLY A 138 11.90 12.03 -19.67
CA GLY A 138 10.50 11.75 -19.42
C GLY A 138 9.93 10.65 -20.31
N SER A 139 8.81 10.11 -19.93
CA SER A 139 8.06 9.07 -20.64
C SER A 139 6.77 9.64 -21.26
N LEU A 140 5.66 9.64 -20.53
CA LEU A 140 4.34 10.11 -20.98
C LEU A 140 4.31 11.62 -21.33
N GLN A 141 5.25 12.41 -20.82
CA GLN A 141 5.38 13.84 -21.12
C GLN A 141 6.39 14.16 -22.23
N HIS A 142 7.15 13.17 -22.71
CA HIS A 142 8.27 13.39 -23.63
C HIS A 142 7.86 14.17 -24.88
N VAL A 143 8.77 15.02 -25.43
CA VAL A 143 8.49 15.80 -26.63
C VAL A 143 8.40 14.93 -27.88
N ASP A 144 9.16 13.85 -27.94
CA ASP A 144 9.12 12.86 -29.01
C ASP A 144 7.90 11.95 -28.85
N LYS A 145 7.14 11.79 -29.93
CA LYS A 145 5.92 10.99 -29.97
C LYS A 145 6.20 9.49 -29.88
N GLU A 146 7.32 9.02 -30.44
CA GLU A 146 7.66 7.59 -30.42
C GLU A 146 8.00 7.14 -28.99
N ILE A 147 8.68 7.99 -28.22
CA ILE A 147 8.96 7.70 -26.81
C ILE A 147 7.67 7.68 -25.97
N ARG A 148 6.76 8.63 -26.20
CA ARG A 148 5.45 8.59 -25.53
C ARG A 148 4.65 7.35 -25.92
N LYS A 149 4.69 6.97 -27.21
CA LYS A 149 4.02 5.76 -27.68
C LYS A 149 4.54 4.50 -27.00
N GLN A 150 5.87 4.36 -26.89
CA GLN A 150 6.49 3.25 -26.16
C GLN A 150 5.97 3.18 -24.70
N ALA A 151 5.87 4.31 -24.00
CA ALA A 151 5.39 4.38 -22.64
C ALA A 151 3.87 4.07 -22.53
N ILE A 152 3.07 4.55 -23.47
CA ILE A 152 1.64 4.25 -23.55
C ILE A 152 1.42 2.75 -23.81
N ASP A 153 2.12 2.18 -24.79
CA ASP A 153 2.02 0.76 -25.14
C ASP A 153 2.43 -0.13 -23.96
N HIS A 154 3.47 0.26 -23.20
CA HIS A 154 3.83 -0.44 -21.97
C HIS A 154 2.68 -0.43 -20.94
N ASN A 155 2.06 0.71 -20.68
CA ASN A 155 0.91 0.78 -19.76
C ASN A 155 -0.27 -0.09 -20.23
N ILE A 156 -0.55 -0.11 -21.53
CA ILE A 156 -1.59 -0.97 -22.11
C ILE A 156 -1.23 -2.45 -21.95
N GLU A 157 0.04 -2.83 -22.09
CA GLU A 157 0.49 -4.19 -21.83
C GLU A 157 0.34 -4.56 -20.35
N VAL A 158 0.67 -3.66 -19.43
CA VAL A 158 0.45 -3.86 -17.99
C VAL A 158 -1.03 -4.11 -17.66
N ILE A 159 -1.94 -3.36 -18.30
CA ILE A 159 -3.39 -3.61 -18.16
C ILE A 159 -3.74 -5.05 -18.61
N LYS A 160 -3.23 -5.51 -19.75
CA LYS A 160 -3.50 -6.87 -20.24
C LYS A 160 -3.00 -7.95 -19.28
N GLN A 161 -1.80 -7.79 -18.73
CA GLN A 161 -1.24 -8.69 -17.71
C GLN A 161 -2.12 -8.71 -16.45
N GLY A 162 -2.53 -7.54 -15.98
CA GLY A 162 -3.42 -7.40 -14.83
C GLY A 162 -4.78 -8.06 -15.06
N VAL A 163 -5.38 -7.91 -16.25
CA VAL A 163 -6.64 -8.58 -16.63
C VAL A 163 -6.50 -10.10 -16.55
N ALA A 164 -5.40 -10.64 -17.08
CA ALA A 164 -5.15 -12.08 -17.05
C ALA A 164 -5.04 -12.61 -15.60
N LEU A 165 -4.45 -11.84 -14.71
CA LEU A 165 -4.30 -12.18 -13.30
C LEU A 165 -5.58 -11.94 -12.47
N GLY A 166 -6.50 -11.09 -12.96
CA GLY A 166 -7.74 -10.73 -12.26
C GLY A 166 -7.64 -9.47 -11.41
N SER A 167 -6.60 -8.65 -11.61
CA SER A 167 -6.52 -7.28 -11.10
C SER A 167 -7.63 -6.40 -11.70
N LYS A 168 -7.90 -5.26 -11.05
CA LYS A 168 -8.94 -4.31 -11.45
C LYS A 168 -8.44 -2.86 -11.50
N ALA A 169 -7.14 -2.65 -11.34
CA ALA A 169 -6.57 -1.31 -11.37
C ALA A 169 -5.15 -1.29 -11.93
N LEU A 170 -4.80 -0.15 -12.54
CA LEU A 170 -3.47 0.22 -12.96
C LEU A 170 -2.98 1.37 -12.10
N THR A 171 -1.83 1.25 -11.48
CA THR A 171 -1.10 2.38 -10.88
C THR A 171 -0.07 2.92 -11.87
N VAL A 172 -0.12 4.23 -12.11
CA VAL A 172 0.84 4.96 -12.93
C VAL A 172 1.58 5.95 -12.04
N TRP A 173 2.80 5.59 -11.67
CA TRP A 173 3.72 6.47 -10.98
C TRP A 173 4.56 7.24 -11.98
N LEU A 174 4.34 8.56 -12.05
CA LEU A 174 5.05 9.45 -12.98
C LEU A 174 6.27 10.06 -12.29
N ALA A 175 7.22 9.20 -11.93
CA ALA A 175 8.53 9.58 -11.41
C ALA A 175 9.54 9.87 -12.53
N ASP A 176 9.06 10.26 -13.68
CA ASP A 176 9.85 10.50 -14.88
C ASP A 176 10.11 12.00 -15.13
N GLY A 177 11.14 12.26 -15.88
CA GLY A 177 11.54 13.60 -16.24
C GLY A 177 11.98 14.44 -15.04
N SER A 178 12.16 15.71 -15.26
CA SER A 178 12.42 16.68 -14.21
C SER A 178 11.89 18.05 -14.63
N CYS A 179 11.46 18.85 -13.64
CA CYS A 179 11.02 20.23 -13.87
C CYS A 179 12.17 21.23 -13.68
N PHE A 180 13.37 20.87 -14.10
CA PHE A 180 14.55 21.72 -13.97
C PHE A 180 14.35 23.03 -14.75
N PRO A 181 14.77 24.19 -14.22
CA PRO A 181 14.59 25.47 -14.89
C PRO A 181 15.12 25.50 -16.33
N GLY A 182 14.25 25.85 -17.27
CA GLY A 182 14.57 25.91 -18.70
C GLY A 182 14.53 24.59 -19.46
N GLN A 183 14.38 23.45 -18.76
CA GLN A 183 14.31 22.12 -19.38
C GLN A 183 12.98 21.90 -20.10
N LEU A 184 11.86 22.28 -19.48
CA LEU A 184 10.50 21.98 -19.94
C LEU A 184 9.68 23.23 -20.24
N ASN A 185 8.85 23.13 -21.26
CA ASN A 185 7.64 23.93 -21.36
C ASN A 185 6.54 23.25 -20.52
N PHE A 186 6.26 23.76 -19.34
CA PHE A 186 5.31 23.16 -18.39
C PHE A 186 3.91 22.94 -18.97
N ARG A 187 3.38 23.90 -19.77
CA ARG A 187 2.08 23.74 -20.41
C ARG A 187 2.08 22.60 -21.42
N GLY A 188 3.12 22.54 -22.24
CA GLY A 188 3.27 21.47 -23.24
C GLY A 188 3.49 20.10 -22.58
N ALA A 189 4.29 20.02 -21.51
CA ALA A 189 4.49 18.79 -20.76
C ALA A 189 3.17 18.30 -20.13
N TRP A 190 2.44 19.18 -19.47
CA TRP A 190 1.13 18.88 -18.90
C TRP A 190 0.16 18.36 -19.95
N GLN A 191 0.07 19.03 -21.11
CA GLN A 191 -0.83 18.62 -22.19
C GLN A 191 -0.45 17.25 -22.75
N ARG A 192 0.83 16.98 -22.98
CA ARG A 192 1.31 15.68 -23.48
C ARG A 192 1.05 14.54 -22.47
N THR A 193 1.28 14.79 -21.18
CA THR A 193 0.94 13.82 -20.13
C THR A 193 -0.56 13.51 -20.13
N TYR A 194 -1.40 14.55 -20.22
CA TYR A 194 -2.84 14.37 -20.28
C TYR A 194 -3.29 13.55 -21.50
N GLU A 195 -2.76 13.87 -22.69
CA GLU A 195 -3.06 13.13 -23.93
C GLU A 195 -2.62 11.67 -23.81
N SER A 196 -1.43 11.41 -23.28
CA SER A 196 -0.93 10.04 -23.05
C SER A 196 -1.80 9.28 -22.05
N LEU A 197 -2.20 9.90 -20.95
CA LEU A 197 -3.10 9.31 -19.98
C LEU A 197 -4.51 9.07 -20.55
N GLN A 198 -4.99 9.89 -21.48
CA GLN A 198 -6.25 9.64 -22.18
C GLN A 198 -6.21 8.36 -23.02
N GLU A 199 -5.11 8.09 -23.72
CA GLU A 199 -4.95 6.85 -24.49
C GLU A 199 -4.91 5.62 -23.56
N ILE A 200 -4.19 5.70 -22.43
CA ILE A 200 -4.16 4.65 -21.40
C ILE A 200 -5.57 4.45 -20.81
N TYR A 201 -6.26 5.53 -20.46
CA TYR A 201 -7.60 5.51 -19.89
C TYR A 201 -8.61 4.86 -20.84
N ALA A 202 -8.51 5.13 -22.15
CA ALA A 202 -9.36 4.52 -23.16
C ALA A 202 -9.15 3.01 -23.32
N ALA A 203 -7.98 2.49 -22.94
CA ALA A 203 -7.66 1.07 -22.96
C ALA A 203 -8.14 0.31 -21.71
N LEU A 204 -8.59 1.00 -20.67
CA LEU A 204 -9.08 0.37 -19.45
C LEU A 204 -10.38 -0.40 -19.68
N PRO A 205 -10.52 -1.64 -19.22
CA PRO A 205 -11.82 -2.31 -19.13
C PRO A 205 -12.84 -1.48 -18.34
N ASP A 206 -14.15 -1.74 -18.54
CA ASP A 206 -15.21 -0.92 -17.95
C ASP A 206 -15.19 -0.92 -16.40
N ASP A 207 -14.81 -2.04 -15.80
CA ASP A 207 -14.74 -2.25 -14.35
C ASP A 207 -13.33 -1.98 -13.77
N TRP A 208 -12.46 -1.34 -14.53
CA TRP A 208 -11.10 -0.99 -14.11
C TRP A 208 -10.98 0.46 -13.68
N LYS A 209 -9.95 0.69 -12.85
CA LYS A 209 -9.53 2.03 -12.41
C LYS A 209 -8.10 2.31 -12.85
N VAL A 210 -7.76 3.58 -13.03
CA VAL A 210 -6.38 4.06 -13.11
C VAL A 210 -6.09 4.98 -11.94
N PHE A 211 -4.98 4.72 -11.27
CA PHE A 211 -4.47 5.49 -10.15
C PHE A 211 -3.30 6.34 -10.64
N VAL A 212 -3.43 7.65 -10.52
CA VAL A 212 -2.35 8.59 -10.82
C VAL A 212 -1.63 8.89 -9.52
N GLU A 213 -0.41 8.38 -9.40
CA GLU A 213 0.43 8.58 -8.24
C GLU A 213 1.34 9.79 -8.46
N TYR A 214 1.49 10.63 -7.45
CA TYR A 214 2.31 11.84 -7.48
C TYR A 214 3.50 11.71 -6.54
N LYS A 215 4.54 12.51 -6.80
CA LYS A 215 5.71 12.63 -5.93
C LYS A 215 6.37 14.00 -6.13
N ALA A 216 6.75 14.67 -5.04
CA ALA A 216 7.29 16.02 -5.12
C ALA A 216 8.68 16.07 -5.77
N PHE A 217 9.56 15.14 -5.41
CA PHE A 217 10.95 15.03 -5.90
C PHE A 217 11.45 13.59 -5.70
N GLU A 218 12.63 13.25 -6.29
CA GLU A 218 13.19 11.90 -6.31
C GLU A 218 12.42 10.89 -7.19
N PRO A 219 13.12 9.98 -7.87
CA PRO A 219 14.58 9.85 -7.90
C PRO A 219 15.28 10.92 -8.76
N ASN A 220 14.55 11.70 -9.54
CA ASN A 220 15.11 12.74 -10.38
C ASN A 220 15.43 14.01 -9.59
N PHE A 221 16.33 14.82 -10.15
CA PHE A 221 16.71 16.09 -9.56
C PHE A 221 15.62 17.13 -9.73
N TYR A 222 15.53 18.06 -8.78
CA TYR A 222 14.66 19.21 -8.73
C TYR A 222 13.22 18.87 -8.35
N SER A 223 12.35 18.57 -9.28
CA SER A 223 10.99 18.14 -8.98
C SER A 223 10.44 17.22 -10.07
N MET A 224 9.44 16.43 -9.71
CA MET A 224 8.79 15.50 -10.62
C MET A 224 7.75 16.19 -11.49
N SER A 225 7.32 15.52 -12.57
CA SER A 225 6.32 16.04 -13.51
C SER A 225 4.95 16.16 -12.90
N VAL A 226 4.59 15.26 -11.99
CA VAL A 226 3.37 15.29 -11.16
C VAL A 226 3.81 15.42 -9.71
N GLY A 227 4.02 16.65 -9.28
CA GLY A 227 4.74 16.97 -8.03
C GLY A 227 3.87 16.97 -6.78
N ASP A 228 2.54 16.99 -6.92
CA ASP A 228 1.64 17.08 -5.78
C ASP A 228 0.25 16.48 -6.08
N TRP A 229 -0.51 16.27 -5.00
CA TRP A 229 -1.86 15.72 -5.08
C TRP A 229 -2.83 16.55 -5.93
N GLY A 230 -2.68 17.87 -5.97
CA GLY A 230 -3.55 18.75 -6.76
C GLY A 230 -3.36 18.55 -8.26
N GLN A 231 -2.12 18.33 -8.72
CA GLN A 231 -1.84 17.97 -10.11
C GLN A 231 -2.42 16.60 -10.47
N SER A 232 -2.23 15.60 -9.62
CA SER A 232 -2.82 14.26 -9.79
C SER A 232 -4.36 14.35 -9.84
N TYR A 233 -4.96 15.09 -8.91
CA TYR A 233 -6.40 15.35 -8.89
C TYR A 233 -6.91 16.00 -10.16
N LEU A 234 -6.18 16.98 -10.73
CA LEU A 234 -6.53 17.62 -12.01
C LEU A 234 -6.54 16.61 -13.16
N TYR A 235 -5.55 15.74 -13.26
CA TYR A 235 -5.54 14.66 -14.25
C TYR A 235 -6.73 13.70 -14.04
N ALA A 236 -6.89 13.19 -12.84
CA ALA A 236 -7.95 12.24 -12.51
C ALA A 236 -9.35 12.82 -12.76
N SER A 237 -9.56 14.10 -12.48
CA SER A 237 -10.83 14.78 -12.71
C SER A 237 -11.13 14.98 -14.19
N LYS A 238 -10.10 15.32 -14.98
CA LYS A 238 -10.26 15.53 -16.44
C LYS A 238 -10.39 14.22 -17.22
N LEU A 239 -9.76 13.15 -16.77
CA LEU A 239 -9.85 11.83 -17.43
C LEU A 239 -11.23 11.21 -17.29
N GLY A 240 -11.88 11.32 -16.13
CA GLY A 240 -13.22 10.81 -15.93
C GLY A 240 -13.40 9.89 -14.71
N PRO A 241 -14.53 9.15 -14.65
CA PRO A 241 -14.96 8.44 -13.44
C PRO A 241 -14.09 7.23 -13.05
N LYS A 242 -13.28 6.68 -13.96
CA LYS A 242 -12.37 5.55 -13.67
C LYS A 242 -10.97 6.00 -13.23
N ALA A 243 -10.69 7.31 -13.17
CA ALA A 243 -9.38 7.84 -12.79
C ALA A 243 -9.41 8.45 -11.38
N TYR A 244 -8.39 8.15 -10.59
CA TYR A 244 -8.28 8.52 -9.18
C TYR A 244 -6.86 8.96 -8.83
N THR A 245 -6.70 9.68 -7.72
CA THR A 245 -5.42 10.07 -7.12
C THR A 245 -5.03 9.04 -6.08
N LEU A 246 -3.83 8.48 -6.19
CA LEU A 246 -3.24 7.58 -5.19
C LEU A 246 -2.37 8.40 -4.24
N VAL A 247 -2.54 8.16 -2.93
CA VAL A 247 -1.80 8.83 -1.87
C VAL A 247 -0.71 7.89 -1.34
N ASP A 248 0.55 8.19 -1.68
CA ASP A 248 1.69 7.61 -1.00
C ASP A 248 2.10 8.51 0.18
N LEU A 249 2.31 7.94 1.37
CA LEU A 249 2.57 8.75 2.58
C LEU A 249 3.96 9.41 2.55
N GLY A 250 4.95 8.79 1.88
CA GLY A 250 6.29 9.34 1.70
C GLY A 250 6.42 10.36 0.57
N HIS A 251 5.41 10.47 -0.31
CA HIS A 251 5.47 11.34 -1.49
C HIS A 251 5.05 12.79 -1.25
N HIS A 252 5.19 13.26 -0.02
CA HIS A 252 4.86 14.62 0.38
C HIS A 252 6.08 15.39 0.84
N LEU A 253 6.00 16.72 0.75
CA LEU A 253 6.95 17.57 1.43
C LEU A 253 6.82 17.38 2.94
N PRO A 254 7.92 17.50 3.71
CA PRO A 254 7.86 17.36 5.17
C PRO A 254 6.77 18.26 5.79
N ASN A 255 6.04 17.71 6.75
CA ASN A 255 4.93 18.37 7.45
C ASN A 255 3.69 18.69 6.59
N ALA A 256 3.49 18.00 5.46
CA ALA A 256 2.22 18.10 4.75
C ALA A 256 1.06 17.60 5.62
N ASN A 257 -0.08 18.28 5.52
CA ASN A 257 -1.32 17.88 6.21
C ASN A 257 -2.02 16.80 5.35
N ILE A 258 -1.56 15.55 5.45
CA ILE A 258 -2.03 14.45 4.59
C ILE A 258 -3.48 14.08 4.92
N GLU A 259 -3.88 14.13 6.18
CA GLU A 259 -5.26 13.90 6.62
C GLU A 259 -6.24 14.87 5.92
N GLN A 260 -5.88 16.14 5.74
CA GLN A 260 -6.71 17.09 4.99
C GLN A 260 -6.76 16.75 3.48
N ILE A 261 -5.64 16.34 2.89
CA ILE A 261 -5.59 15.90 1.49
C ILE A 261 -6.55 14.72 1.27
N VAL A 262 -6.49 13.73 2.17
CA VAL A 262 -7.37 12.55 2.14
C VAL A 262 -8.83 12.93 2.24
N SER A 263 -9.19 13.79 3.19
CA SER A 263 -10.54 14.29 3.37
C SER A 263 -11.08 14.96 2.10
N LEU A 264 -10.30 15.85 1.47
CA LEU A 264 -10.67 16.54 0.23
C LEU A 264 -10.84 15.57 -0.94
N LEU A 265 -9.91 14.63 -1.14
CA LEU A 265 -10.00 13.65 -2.22
C LEU A 265 -11.20 12.71 -2.04
N MET A 266 -11.57 12.39 -0.79
CA MET A 266 -12.79 11.62 -0.51
C MET A 266 -14.04 12.42 -0.83
N MET A 267 -14.11 13.71 -0.48
CA MET A 267 -15.24 14.57 -0.81
C MET A 267 -15.50 14.63 -2.32
N GLU A 268 -14.43 14.71 -3.11
CA GLU A 268 -14.45 14.79 -4.57
C GLU A 268 -14.65 13.42 -5.26
N ASN A 269 -14.73 12.30 -4.51
CA ASN A 269 -14.73 10.92 -5.03
C ASN A 269 -13.53 10.61 -5.94
N LYS A 270 -12.34 11.08 -5.54
CA LYS A 270 -11.10 10.94 -6.30
C LYS A 270 -9.96 10.28 -5.52
N LEU A 271 -10.21 9.81 -4.31
CA LEU A 271 -9.25 8.99 -3.59
C LEU A 271 -9.24 7.57 -4.16
N ALA A 272 -8.06 7.10 -4.62
CA ALA A 272 -7.85 5.73 -5.07
C ALA A 272 -7.61 4.78 -3.89
N GLY A 273 -6.81 5.23 -2.94
CA GLY A 273 -6.26 4.47 -1.83
C GLY A 273 -4.87 4.97 -1.48
N PHE A 274 -4.07 4.06 -0.93
CA PHE A 274 -2.79 4.39 -0.31
C PHE A 274 -1.67 3.48 -0.76
N HIS A 275 -0.45 4.05 -0.76
CA HIS A 275 0.79 3.37 -0.52
C HIS A 275 1.27 3.74 0.89
N PHE A 276 1.16 2.79 1.82
CA PHE A 276 1.51 2.99 3.22
C PHE A 276 2.99 2.76 3.46
N ASN A 277 3.64 3.76 4.01
CA ASN A 277 5.00 3.75 4.53
C ASN A 277 5.10 4.76 5.67
N ASP A 278 6.30 5.13 6.06
CA ASP A 278 6.57 6.27 6.90
C ASP A 278 7.81 7.00 6.38
N SER A 279 7.92 8.26 6.69
CA SER A 279 9.03 9.09 6.24
C SER A 279 9.39 10.17 7.24
N LYS A 280 10.62 10.66 7.16
CA LYS A 280 11.10 11.75 7.98
C LYS A 280 11.62 12.92 7.14
N TYR A 281 12.42 12.64 6.15
CA TYR A 281 13.08 13.66 5.35
C TYR A 281 12.60 13.71 3.90
N GLY A 282 12.25 12.59 3.34
CA GLY A 282 11.80 12.44 1.97
C GLY A 282 11.04 11.13 1.85
N ASP A 283 11.08 10.52 0.69
CA ASP A 283 10.50 9.20 0.46
C ASP A 283 11.41 8.12 1.06
N ASP A 284 11.35 7.98 2.37
CA ASP A 284 12.26 7.12 3.12
C ASP A 284 11.82 5.65 3.14
N ASP A 285 10.60 5.36 2.70
CA ASP A 285 9.97 4.03 2.68
C ASP A 285 10.15 3.24 3.98
N LEU A 286 10.00 3.93 5.11
CA LEU A 286 10.18 3.31 6.43
C LEU A 286 8.98 2.43 6.79
N THR A 287 9.19 1.56 7.77
CA THR A 287 8.10 0.78 8.40
C THR A 287 6.94 1.69 8.76
N VAL A 288 5.73 1.34 8.35
CA VAL A 288 4.52 2.12 8.57
C VAL A 288 4.36 2.48 10.05
N GLY A 289 4.10 3.74 10.34
CA GLY A 289 3.87 4.24 11.69
C GLY A 289 5.10 4.24 12.61
N SER A 290 6.32 4.05 12.06
CA SER A 290 7.54 3.99 12.86
C SER A 290 8.05 5.37 13.32
N ILE A 291 7.70 6.42 12.61
CA ILE A 291 8.11 7.82 12.90
C ILE A 291 6.88 8.67 13.26
N ASN A 292 5.79 8.57 12.48
CA ASN A 292 4.61 9.44 12.60
C ASN A 292 3.32 8.64 12.92
N PRO A 293 3.27 7.83 13.99
CA PRO A 293 2.09 6.99 14.28
C PRO A 293 0.83 7.81 14.57
N TYR A 294 0.95 9.02 15.12
CA TYR A 294 -0.20 9.88 15.36
C TYR A 294 -0.79 10.45 14.06
N GLN A 295 0.06 10.82 13.09
CA GLN A 295 -0.41 11.23 11.77
C GLN A 295 -1.13 10.07 11.04
N LEU A 296 -0.59 8.86 11.12
CA LEU A 296 -1.24 7.67 10.58
C LEU A 296 -2.65 7.49 11.18
N PHE A 297 -2.80 7.64 12.50
CA PHE A 297 -4.10 7.60 13.16
C PHE A 297 -5.03 8.70 12.66
N LEU A 298 -4.57 9.95 12.50
CA LEU A 298 -5.38 11.06 12.00
C LEU A 298 -5.86 10.81 10.56
N ILE A 299 -5.01 10.24 9.71
CA ILE A 299 -5.39 9.82 8.35
C ILE A 299 -6.50 8.78 8.41
N PHE A 300 -6.37 7.75 9.26
CA PHE A 300 -7.42 6.75 9.43
C PHE A 300 -8.71 7.32 10.03
N ASN A 301 -8.64 8.34 10.88
CA ASN A 301 -9.83 9.04 11.38
C ASN A 301 -10.62 9.68 10.23
N GLU A 302 -9.95 10.42 9.35
CA GLU A 302 -10.58 11.02 8.17
C GLU A 302 -11.14 9.96 7.21
N LEU A 303 -10.44 8.85 7.05
CA LEU A 303 -10.91 7.72 6.23
C LEU A 303 -12.19 7.09 6.78
N VAL A 304 -12.22 6.77 8.07
CA VAL A 304 -13.38 6.15 8.73
C VAL A 304 -14.59 7.09 8.62
N GLU A 305 -14.42 8.36 8.97
CA GLU A 305 -15.50 9.35 8.89
C GLU A 305 -16.00 9.53 7.44
N GLY A 306 -15.08 9.70 6.48
CA GLY A 306 -15.42 9.90 5.08
C GLY A 306 -16.09 8.69 4.44
N MET A 307 -15.63 7.47 4.76
CA MET A 307 -16.24 6.24 4.26
C MET A 307 -17.64 6.02 4.84
N ASP A 308 -17.83 6.23 6.14
CA ASP A 308 -19.15 6.13 6.79
C ASP A 308 -20.13 7.17 6.23
N ALA A 309 -19.69 8.41 6.02
CA ALA A 309 -20.50 9.49 5.44
C ALA A 309 -20.97 9.18 4.02
N LYS A 310 -20.19 8.43 3.25
CA LYS A 310 -20.51 8.02 1.87
C LYS A 310 -21.17 6.64 1.76
N GLY A 311 -21.31 5.92 2.88
CA GLY A 311 -21.79 4.55 2.88
C GLY A 311 -20.85 3.58 2.15
N MET A 312 -19.54 3.86 2.12
CA MET A 312 -18.54 3.03 1.46
C MET A 312 -18.21 1.80 2.29
N ASN A 313 -17.80 0.73 1.62
CA ASN A 313 -17.28 -0.46 2.28
C ASN A 313 -15.80 -0.26 2.63
N HIS A 314 -15.49 -0.14 3.90
CA HIS A 314 -14.13 0.06 4.43
C HIS A 314 -13.11 -0.99 3.98
N ALA A 315 -13.55 -2.20 3.61
CA ALA A 315 -12.65 -3.30 3.26
C ALA A 315 -12.30 -3.36 1.77
N THR A 316 -13.14 -2.80 0.87
CA THR A 316 -13.07 -3.11 -0.56
C THR A 316 -13.09 -1.90 -1.50
N ASP A 317 -13.47 -0.72 -1.01
CA ASP A 317 -13.73 0.42 -1.90
C ASP A 317 -12.46 1.21 -2.25
N LEU A 318 -11.39 1.07 -1.47
CA LEU A 318 -10.09 1.69 -1.69
C LEU A 318 -8.98 0.64 -1.83
N GLY A 319 -7.87 1.03 -2.47
CA GLY A 319 -6.64 0.25 -2.50
C GLY A 319 -5.83 0.48 -1.22
N TRP A 320 -5.44 -0.60 -0.56
CA TRP A 320 -4.70 -0.57 0.69
C TRP A 320 -3.37 -1.30 0.50
N MET A 321 -2.35 -0.66 -0.04
CA MET A 321 -1.06 -1.28 -0.27
C MET A 321 0.00 -0.72 0.67
N ILE A 322 0.92 -1.56 1.13
CA ILE A 322 2.17 -1.12 1.74
C ILE A 322 3.16 -0.79 0.62
N ASP A 323 3.88 0.32 0.73
CA ASP A 323 5.04 0.61 -0.09
C ASP A 323 6.21 0.99 0.81
N ALA A 324 6.86 -0.02 1.36
CA ALA A 324 8.00 0.13 2.27
C ALA A 324 9.18 -0.68 1.75
N SER A 325 10.36 -0.12 1.90
CA SER A 325 11.62 -0.70 1.43
C SER A 325 12.53 -1.07 2.61
N HIS A 326 13.22 -2.21 2.50
CA HIS A 326 13.95 -2.78 3.62
C HIS A 326 15.39 -3.13 3.23
N ASN A 327 16.35 -2.30 3.62
CA ASN A 327 17.76 -2.59 3.36
C ASN A 327 18.56 -2.99 4.61
N VAL A 328 17.97 -2.92 5.81
CA VAL A 328 18.62 -3.27 7.10
C VAL A 328 17.79 -4.20 7.99
N LYS A 329 16.53 -4.49 7.61
CA LYS A 329 15.62 -5.36 8.35
C LYS A 329 15.35 -6.66 7.59
N ASP A 330 14.86 -7.68 8.27
CA ASP A 330 14.20 -8.79 7.60
C ASP A 330 12.91 -8.28 6.92
N PRO A 331 12.75 -8.39 5.59
CA PRO A 331 11.61 -7.81 4.87
C PRO A 331 10.27 -8.35 5.36
N LEU A 332 10.18 -9.66 5.66
CA LEU A 332 8.93 -10.29 6.07
C LEU A 332 8.54 -9.88 7.50
N GLU A 333 9.51 -9.75 8.42
CA GLU A 333 9.23 -9.25 9.76
C GLU A 333 8.81 -7.78 9.73
N ASP A 334 9.40 -6.97 8.87
CA ASP A 334 9.05 -5.56 8.73
C ASP A 334 7.66 -5.36 8.13
N LEU A 335 7.30 -6.16 7.13
CA LEU A 335 5.94 -6.18 6.59
C LEU A 335 4.90 -6.58 7.67
N LEU A 336 5.22 -7.55 8.54
CA LEU A 336 4.36 -7.88 9.68
C LEU A 336 4.22 -6.70 10.67
N GLN A 337 5.29 -5.92 10.89
CA GLN A 337 5.24 -4.70 11.71
C GLN A 337 4.37 -3.62 11.06
N SER A 338 4.51 -3.41 9.76
CA SER A 338 3.71 -2.44 8.99
C SER A 338 2.23 -2.79 9.01
N ILE A 339 1.87 -4.06 8.81
CA ILE A 339 0.48 -4.55 8.92
C ILE A 339 -0.08 -4.27 10.33
N GLU A 340 0.68 -4.57 11.38
CA GLU A 340 0.25 -4.32 12.75
C GLU A 340 0.00 -2.84 13.02
N ALA A 341 0.85 -1.95 12.49
CA ALA A 341 0.69 -0.50 12.64
C ALA A 341 -0.57 0.01 11.94
N ILE A 342 -0.82 -0.43 10.70
CA ILE A 342 -2.03 -0.09 9.94
C ILE A 342 -3.29 -0.55 10.68
N MET A 343 -3.32 -1.82 11.10
CA MET A 343 -4.46 -2.38 11.83
C MET A 343 -4.70 -1.69 13.17
N THR A 344 -3.62 -1.28 13.86
CA THR A 344 -3.70 -0.50 15.11
C THR A 344 -4.30 0.87 14.88
N ALA A 345 -3.81 1.63 13.89
CA ALA A 345 -4.33 2.95 13.56
C ALA A 345 -5.79 2.89 13.11
N TYR A 346 -6.15 1.90 12.30
CA TYR A 346 -7.53 1.68 11.90
C TYR A 346 -8.44 1.34 13.10
N ALA A 347 -8.02 0.43 13.98
CA ALA A 347 -8.76 0.09 15.17
C ALA A 347 -8.97 1.31 16.09
N GLN A 348 -7.92 2.13 16.31
CA GLN A 348 -8.01 3.36 17.08
C GLN A 348 -9.01 4.36 16.46
N ALA A 349 -8.98 4.53 15.14
CA ALA A 349 -9.91 5.42 14.43
C ALA A 349 -11.37 4.94 14.55
N LEU A 350 -11.61 3.63 14.54
CA LEU A 350 -12.95 3.06 14.77
C LEU A 350 -13.51 3.30 16.19
N LEU A 351 -12.66 3.67 17.15
CA LEU A 351 -13.06 4.00 18.53
C LEU A 351 -13.33 5.47 18.76
N VAL A 352 -13.10 6.34 17.79
CA VAL A 352 -13.37 7.78 17.93
C VAL A 352 -14.88 8.01 18.09
N ASP A 353 -15.28 8.74 19.14
CA ASP A 353 -16.66 9.21 19.25
C ASP A 353 -16.89 10.36 18.25
N THR A 354 -17.21 9.98 17.02
CA THR A 354 -17.40 10.91 15.91
C THR A 354 -18.55 11.91 16.17
N LYS A 355 -19.55 11.53 16.95
CA LYS A 355 -20.67 12.42 17.31
C LYS A 355 -20.21 13.51 18.28
N ALA A 356 -19.53 13.13 19.35
CA ALA A 356 -18.97 14.07 20.29
C ALA A 356 -17.90 14.97 19.64
N LEU A 357 -17.05 14.41 18.78
CA LEU A 357 -16.04 15.16 18.03
C LEU A 357 -16.70 16.24 17.16
N LYS A 358 -17.72 15.88 16.40
CA LYS A 358 -18.46 16.83 15.55
C LYS A 358 -19.10 17.96 16.35
N VAL A 359 -19.72 17.66 17.48
CA VAL A 359 -20.30 18.68 18.38
C VAL A 359 -19.22 19.64 18.88
N ALA A 360 -18.08 19.11 19.34
CA ALA A 360 -16.97 19.96 19.82
C ALA A 360 -16.42 20.85 18.70
N GLN A 361 -16.29 20.35 17.50
CA GLN A 361 -15.84 21.08 16.31
C GLN A 361 -16.82 22.21 15.93
N GLU A 362 -18.13 21.93 15.93
CA GLU A 362 -19.17 22.90 15.55
C GLU A 362 -19.24 24.11 16.51
N ILE A 363 -18.90 23.91 17.79
CA ILE A 363 -18.88 25.00 18.78
C ILE A 363 -17.47 25.57 19.01
N ASN A 364 -16.47 25.13 18.25
CA ASN A 364 -15.07 25.51 18.38
C ASN A 364 -14.46 25.20 19.77
N ASP A 365 -14.89 24.12 20.42
CA ASP A 365 -14.23 23.59 21.61
C ASP A 365 -13.04 22.73 21.20
N VAL A 366 -11.93 23.40 20.89
CA VAL A 366 -10.70 22.78 20.37
C VAL A 366 -10.10 21.79 21.37
N VAL A 367 -10.21 22.10 22.69
CA VAL A 367 -9.67 21.21 23.74
C VAL A 367 -10.47 19.91 23.79
N ALA A 368 -11.80 19.99 23.83
CA ALA A 368 -12.64 18.80 23.82
C ALA A 368 -12.45 17.96 22.55
N ALA A 369 -12.39 18.58 21.37
CA ALA A 369 -12.14 17.89 20.11
C ALA A 369 -10.78 17.15 20.14
N GLN A 370 -9.73 17.81 20.63
CA GLN A 370 -8.41 17.17 20.74
C GLN A 370 -8.40 16.02 21.76
N GLU A 371 -9.05 16.17 22.91
CA GLU A 371 -9.12 15.12 23.94
C GLU A 371 -9.87 13.87 23.42
N ILE A 372 -10.92 14.04 22.62
CA ILE A 372 -11.64 12.91 21.99
C ILE A 372 -10.69 12.11 21.09
N LEU A 373 -9.98 12.77 20.18
CA LEU A 373 -9.02 12.14 19.29
C LEU A 373 -7.87 11.46 20.07
N GLN A 374 -7.31 12.17 21.05
CA GLN A 374 -6.20 11.64 21.84
C GLN A 374 -6.60 10.48 22.75
N THR A 375 -7.84 10.44 23.23
CA THR A 375 -8.36 9.32 24.01
C THR A 375 -8.41 8.07 23.16
N ALA A 376 -8.94 8.15 21.94
CA ALA A 376 -8.95 7.03 20.99
C ALA A 376 -7.53 6.58 20.64
N TYR A 377 -6.63 7.51 20.29
CA TYR A 377 -5.24 7.21 19.94
C TYR A 377 -4.46 6.54 21.09
N ARG A 378 -4.68 6.95 22.34
CA ARG A 378 -4.00 6.39 23.53
C ARG A 378 -4.57 5.05 23.98
N THR A 379 -5.72 4.62 23.44
CA THR A 379 -6.29 3.33 23.76
C THR A 379 -5.43 2.21 23.20
N ASP A 380 -4.99 1.28 24.07
CA ASP A 380 -4.23 0.11 23.62
C ASP A 380 -5.15 -0.91 22.92
N VAL A 381 -5.30 -0.76 21.63
CA VAL A 381 -6.15 -1.63 20.79
C VAL A 381 -5.47 -2.91 20.32
N ARG A 382 -4.20 -3.15 20.69
CA ARG A 382 -3.47 -4.37 20.27
C ARG A 382 -4.19 -5.67 20.64
N PRO A 383 -4.88 -5.79 21.81
CA PRO A 383 -5.70 -6.97 22.10
C PRO A 383 -6.90 -7.12 21.15
N ILE A 384 -7.49 -6.01 20.68
CA ILE A 384 -8.62 -6.02 19.74
C ILE A 384 -8.15 -6.50 18.36
N VAL A 385 -7.01 -5.94 17.88
CA VAL A 385 -6.38 -6.35 16.60
C VAL A 385 -6.00 -7.84 16.65
N ALA A 386 -5.40 -8.29 17.76
CA ALA A 386 -5.03 -9.70 17.93
C ALA A 386 -6.27 -10.62 17.97
N GLU A 387 -7.39 -10.18 18.55
CA GLU A 387 -8.64 -10.94 18.55
C GLU A 387 -9.27 -11.02 17.16
N ALA A 388 -9.32 -9.91 16.42
CA ALA A 388 -9.80 -9.91 15.04
C ALA A 388 -8.97 -10.88 14.18
N ARG A 389 -7.66 -10.87 14.32
CA ARG A 389 -6.73 -11.77 13.64
C ARG A 389 -7.00 -13.25 14.03
N ARG A 390 -7.16 -13.52 15.31
CA ARG A 390 -7.50 -14.87 15.81
C ARG A 390 -8.83 -15.37 15.26
N ILE A 391 -9.86 -14.53 15.22
CA ILE A 391 -11.17 -14.83 14.63
C ILE A 391 -11.03 -15.18 13.15
N ALA A 392 -10.19 -14.46 12.42
CA ALA A 392 -9.90 -14.72 11.02
C ALA A 392 -9.04 -15.99 10.80
N GLY A 393 -8.47 -16.58 11.85
CA GLY A 393 -7.65 -17.79 11.77
C GLY A 393 -6.14 -17.55 11.78
N GLY A 394 -5.70 -16.33 12.06
CA GLY A 394 -4.29 -15.96 12.18
C GLY A 394 -3.71 -16.15 13.59
N ALA A 395 -2.43 -15.85 13.73
CA ALA A 395 -1.69 -15.99 14.97
C ALA A 395 -1.91 -14.79 15.90
N ILE A 396 -2.11 -15.03 17.21
CA ILE A 396 -2.18 -13.95 18.21
C ILE A 396 -0.90 -13.10 18.20
N LYS A 397 0.28 -13.73 18.00
CA LYS A 397 1.57 -13.07 17.91
C LYS A 397 2.34 -13.49 16.65
N PRO A 398 2.05 -12.92 15.47
CA PRO A 398 2.60 -13.38 14.20
C PRO A 398 4.13 -13.33 14.12
N ILE A 399 4.77 -12.22 14.54
CA ILE A 399 6.24 -12.09 14.53
C ILE A 399 6.89 -13.10 15.49
N THR A 400 6.31 -13.32 16.66
CA THR A 400 6.79 -14.32 17.61
C THR A 400 6.78 -15.70 16.99
N LEU A 401 5.65 -16.10 16.36
CA LEU A 401 5.54 -17.39 15.69
C LEU A 401 6.53 -17.53 14.53
N PHE A 402 6.68 -16.49 13.70
CA PHE A 402 7.67 -16.45 12.62
C PHE A 402 9.09 -16.76 13.13
N ARG A 403 9.48 -16.12 14.24
CA ARG A 403 10.82 -16.31 14.86
C ARG A 403 10.98 -17.67 15.54
N GLU A 404 9.97 -18.13 16.29
CA GLU A 404 9.97 -19.44 16.96
C GLU A 404 10.10 -20.58 15.96
N GLN A 405 9.44 -20.46 14.81
CA GLN A 405 9.55 -21.44 13.71
C GLN A 405 10.83 -21.26 12.87
N GLN A 406 11.69 -20.30 13.22
CA GLN A 406 12.94 -20.03 12.50
C GLN A 406 12.75 -19.89 10.98
N VAL A 407 11.66 -19.23 10.57
CA VAL A 407 11.22 -19.14 9.17
C VAL A 407 12.33 -18.64 8.26
N ARG A 408 13.02 -17.55 8.62
CA ARG A 408 14.13 -17.05 7.81
C ARG A 408 15.23 -18.08 7.59
N LYS A 409 15.60 -18.87 8.62
CA LYS A 409 16.59 -19.94 8.44
C LYS A 409 16.14 -21.03 7.48
N GLN A 410 14.84 -21.36 7.49
CA GLN A 410 14.28 -22.34 6.55
C GLN A 410 14.29 -21.80 5.13
N LEU A 411 13.95 -20.52 4.91
CA LEU A 411 14.05 -19.85 3.61
C LEU A 411 15.47 -19.81 3.09
N VAL A 412 16.45 -19.47 3.94
CA VAL A 412 17.89 -19.50 3.58
C VAL A 412 18.32 -20.89 3.16
N LYS A 413 17.91 -21.93 3.89
CA LYS A 413 18.23 -23.32 3.53
C LYS A 413 17.63 -23.71 2.18
N ALA A 414 16.43 -23.23 1.84
CA ALA A 414 15.74 -23.55 0.60
C ALA A 414 16.26 -22.75 -0.62
N ARG A 415 16.57 -21.46 -0.42
CA ARG A 415 16.86 -20.51 -1.50
C ARG A 415 18.34 -20.12 -1.62
N GLY A 416 19.12 -20.18 -0.51
CA GLY A 416 20.53 -19.84 -0.44
C GLY A 416 20.82 -18.62 0.41
N GLU A 417 22.13 -18.44 0.73
CA GLU A 417 22.62 -17.36 1.59
C GLU A 417 22.82 -16.02 0.85
N LYS A 418 22.97 -16.06 -0.47
CA LYS A 418 23.19 -14.88 -1.31
C LYS A 418 22.15 -14.87 -2.41
N THR A 419 20.97 -14.44 -2.07
CA THR A 419 19.86 -14.28 -3.02
C THR A 419 19.49 -12.81 -3.15
N THR A 420 18.99 -12.43 -4.30
CA THR A 420 18.48 -11.08 -4.55
C THR A 420 17.08 -11.24 -5.10
N ALA A 421 16.11 -10.61 -4.49
CA ALA A 421 14.76 -10.59 -5.00
C ALA A 421 14.73 -10.02 -6.42
N THR A 422 13.93 -10.64 -7.29
CA THR A 422 13.74 -10.15 -8.66
C THR A 422 13.01 -8.82 -8.67
N GLY A 423 13.34 -7.97 -9.61
CA GLY A 423 12.56 -6.76 -9.86
C GLY A 423 13.16 -5.46 -9.36
N LEU A 424 14.46 -5.41 -9.12
CA LEU A 424 15.10 -4.14 -8.77
C LEU A 424 16.39 -3.93 -9.50
#